data_19a9d088e4f4eaa7fa8c8212c8a8a4f9
#
_entry.id   19a9d088e4f4eaa7fa8c8212c8a8a4f9
#
_cell.length_a   1.000
_cell.length_b   1.000
_cell.length_c   1.000
_cell.angle_alpha   90.00
_cell.angle_beta   90.00
_cell.angle_gamma   90.00
#
_symmetry.space_group_name_H-M   'P 1'
#
loop_
_entity.id
_entity.type
_entity.pdbx_description
1 polymer ?
#
loop_
_entity_poly.entity_id
_entity_poly.type
_entity_poly.pdbx_seq_one_letter_code
_entity_poly.pdbx_strand_id
1 'polypeptide(L)'
;MKAIKCLKYGDAENLVLTEVKKPTPKNNEVLIKIKATSVTTSDVLIRGLKAGPVARFIVQLIFGFNKPRNPILGMVTSGVIESIGKDVSSFNIGDEVFAYGSVSPTKRHFGSYAEYICLPEDWNIAIKPTNKSFEEVAAIPYGGLLASHLLKKTSINSGDKVLIYGASGSIGTMAIQLAKLAGAHVTSVCSSRNFELVKSLGSDEIIDYTAKNAASKLKSYKYVIDAVGNSKSSDLKKKSKKALTQNGKYISIDHGTPLTPKDAFLNLKTLAEQEKIKPVIDSIYPLEEMTEAHKYVERGHKRGNVIITI
;
A
#
# COMPACT_ATOMS: atom_id res chain seq x y z
N MET A 1 24.76 -3.09 9.87
CA MET A 1 23.32 -3.09 10.12
C MET A 1 22.65 -4.31 9.52
N LYS A 2 21.62 -4.83 10.19
CA LYS A 2 20.81 -5.92 9.64
C LYS A 2 19.96 -5.44 8.45
N ALA A 3 19.81 -6.28 7.43
CA ALA A 3 18.95 -6.05 6.27
C ALA A 3 18.52 -7.37 5.63
N ILE A 4 17.37 -7.36 4.97
CA ILE A 4 16.89 -8.48 4.16
C ILE A 4 17.26 -8.23 2.71
N LYS A 5 18.09 -9.11 2.13
CA LYS A 5 18.44 -9.08 0.71
C LYS A 5 17.64 -10.09 -0.10
N CYS A 6 17.07 -9.65 -1.19
CA CYS A 6 16.55 -10.51 -2.25
C CYS A 6 17.71 -10.95 -3.16
N LEU A 7 18.22 -12.17 -2.97
CA LEU A 7 19.41 -12.67 -3.67
C LEU A 7 19.12 -12.99 -5.14
N LYS A 8 17.89 -13.41 -5.43
CA LYS A 8 17.37 -13.66 -6.78
C LYS A 8 15.84 -13.54 -6.77
N TYR A 9 15.26 -13.35 -7.93
CA TYR A 9 13.80 -13.41 -8.07
C TYR A 9 13.27 -14.82 -7.83
N GLY A 10 11.99 -14.93 -7.46
CA GLY A 10 11.31 -16.22 -7.27
C GLY A 10 10.70 -16.35 -5.88
N ASP A 11 11.03 -17.42 -5.15
CA ASP A 11 10.39 -17.77 -3.88
C ASP A 11 10.81 -16.88 -2.72
N ALA A 12 10.01 -16.88 -1.64
CA ALA A 12 10.25 -16.04 -0.47
C ALA A 12 11.54 -16.42 0.28
N GLU A 13 12.01 -17.64 0.13
CA GLU A 13 13.28 -18.16 0.67
C GLU A 13 14.51 -17.45 0.10
N ASN A 14 14.37 -16.74 -1.02
CA ASN A 14 15.43 -15.89 -1.57
C ASN A 14 15.62 -14.57 -0.79
N LEU A 15 14.77 -14.30 0.19
CA LEU A 15 14.91 -13.19 1.14
C LEU A 15 15.78 -13.66 2.30
N VAL A 16 16.99 -13.12 2.41
CA VAL A 16 17.99 -13.57 3.37
C VAL A 16 18.38 -12.41 4.30
N LEU A 17 18.29 -12.65 5.61
CA LEU A 17 18.83 -11.73 6.60
C LEU A 17 20.36 -11.71 6.48
N THR A 18 20.93 -10.51 6.42
CA THR A 18 22.37 -10.32 6.26
C THR A 18 22.80 -9.03 6.93
N GLU A 19 24.08 -8.93 7.24
CA GLU A 19 24.69 -7.68 7.65
C GLU A 19 25.20 -6.90 6.43
N VAL A 20 24.97 -5.60 6.44
CA VAL A 20 25.43 -4.66 5.42
C VAL A 20 25.99 -3.41 6.08
N LYS A 21 26.78 -2.65 5.33
CA LYS A 21 27.26 -1.34 5.80
C LYS A 21 26.07 -0.42 6.00
N LYS A 22 26.04 0.28 7.15
CA LYS A 22 25.07 1.34 7.41
C LYS A 22 25.25 2.46 6.39
N PRO A 23 24.18 2.95 5.73
CA PRO A 23 24.29 4.02 4.75
C PRO A 23 24.62 5.35 5.44
N THR A 24 25.24 6.25 4.68
CA THR A 24 25.49 7.64 5.09
C THR A 24 24.63 8.55 4.23
N PRO A 25 23.89 9.51 4.80
CA PRO A 25 23.03 10.38 4.01
C PRO A 25 23.88 11.30 3.12
N LYS A 26 23.39 11.52 1.89
CA LYS A 26 23.90 12.57 1.01
C LYS A 26 23.47 13.94 1.52
N ASN A 27 23.93 14.99 0.86
CA ASN A 27 23.68 16.36 1.29
C ASN A 27 22.21 16.69 1.54
N ASN A 28 21.30 16.19 0.70
CA ASN A 28 19.84 16.42 0.76
C ASN A 28 19.04 15.25 1.32
N GLU A 29 19.72 14.28 1.97
CA GLU A 29 19.06 13.07 2.49
C GLU A 29 19.01 13.08 4.02
N VAL A 30 17.99 12.45 4.56
CA VAL A 30 17.87 12.10 5.97
C VAL A 30 18.17 10.61 6.15
N LEU A 31 18.90 10.23 7.20
CA LEU A 31 19.09 8.85 7.61
C LEU A 31 18.03 8.52 8.67
N ILE A 32 17.17 7.58 8.36
CA ILE A 32 16.10 7.14 9.25
C ILE A 32 16.49 5.79 9.87
N LYS A 33 16.50 5.72 11.21
CA LYS A 33 16.52 4.47 11.97
C LYS A 33 15.09 3.91 11.94
N ILE A 34 14.88 2.84 11.21
CA ILE A 34 13.56 2.27 10.96
C ILE A 34 13.04 1.59 12.24
N LYS A 35 11.77 1.78 12.55
CA LYS A 35 11.02 1.12 13.62
C LYS A 35 9.99 0.15 13.07
N ALA A 36 9.36 0.52 11.94
CA ALA A 36 8.46 -0.37 11.23
C ALA A 36 8.45 -0.10 9.72
N THR A 37 8.18 -1.16 8.97
CA THR A 37 7.92 -1.15 7.53
C THR A 37 6.74 -2.05 7.22
N SER A 38 6.30 -2.15 5.96
CA SER A 38 5.22 -3.04 5.57
C SER A 38 5.60 -3.93 4.39
N VAL A 39 5.07 -5.17 4.39
CA VAL A 39 5.11 -6.05 3.22
C VAL A 39 3.87 -5.79 2.37
N THR A 40 4.09 -5.28 1.17
CA THR A 40 3.01 -4.95 0.23
C THR A 40 2.87 -6.02 -0.86
N THR A 41 1.72 -6.03 -1.53
CA THR A 41 1.52 -6.88 -2.72
C THR A 41 2.54 -6.54 -3.83
N SER A 42 2.93 -5.27 -3.95
CA SER A 42 3.95 -4.85 -4.93
C SER A 42 5.32 -5.46 -4.63
N ASP A 43 5.71 -5.55 -3.36
CA ASP A 43 6.99 -6.17 -2.98
C ASP A 43 6.99 -7.66 -3.32
N VAL A 44 5.88 -8.35 -3.06
CA VAL A 44 5.72 -9.78 -3.41
C VAL A 44 5.75 -9.98 -4.93
N LEU A 45 5.08 -9.12 -5.71
CA LEU A 45 5.07 -9.18 -7.18
C LEU A 45 6.48 -8.93 -7.76
N ILE A 46 7.20 -7.94 -7.24
CA ILE A 46 8.57 -7.62 -7.68
C ILE A 46 9.50 -8.80 -7.34
N ARG A 47 9.49 -9.27 -6.10
CA ARG A 47 10.30 -10.42 -5.67
C ARG A 47 9.99 -11.67 -6.49
N GLY A 48 8.70 -11.97 -6.66
CA GLY A 48 8.23 -13.22 -7.29
C GLY A 48 8.34 -13.23 -8.80
N LEU A 49 8.42 -12.08 -9.47
CA LEU A 49 8.27 -11.94 -10.93
C LEU A 49 7.06 -12.73 -11.49
N LYS A 50 5.99 -12.86 -10.68
CA LYS A 50 4.78 -13.59 -11.06
C LYS A 50 3.90 -12.73 -11.97
N ALA A 51 4.39 -12.51 -13.20
CA ALA A 51 3.68 -11.75 -14.23
C ALA A 51 3.83 -12.48 -15.57
N GLY A 52 2.95 -12.19 -16.53
CA GLY A 52 3.10 -12.71 -17.87
C GLY A 52 4.42 -12.29 -18.52
N PRO A 53 4.89 -12.97 -19.58
CA PRO A 53 6.24 -12.80 -20.14
C PRO A 53 6.61 -11.34 -20.43
N VAL A 54 5.72 -10.58 -21.03
CA VAL A 54 5.94 -9.15 -21.36
C VAL A 54 6.10 -8.30 -20.10
N ALA A 55 5.18 -8.44 -19.13
CA ALA A 55 5.25 -7.70 -17.87
C ALA A 55 6.49 -8.10 -17.05
N ARG A 56 6.85 -9.38 -17.06
CA ARG A 56 8.09 -9.88 -16.45
C ARG A 56 9.32 -9.21 -17.06
N PHE A 57 9.40 -9.14 -18.38
CA PHE A 57 10.50 -8.47 -19.08
C PHE A 57 10.59 -6.98 -18.69
N ILE A 58 9.46 -6.28 -18.64
CA ILE A 58 9.42 -4.87 -18.23
C ILE A 58 9.91 -4.71 -16.78
N VAL A 59 9.45 -5.56 -15.85
CA VAL A 59 9.91 -5.54 -14.46
C VAL A 59 11.42 -5.79 -14.39
N GLN A 60 11.95 -6.77 -15.14
CA GLN A 60 13.38 -7.06 -15.18
C GLN A 60 14.21 -5.91 -15.77
N LEU A 61 13.69 -5.21 -16.79
CA LEU A 61 14.35 -4.04 -17.36
C LEU A 61 14.45 -2.89 -16.32
N ILE A 62 13.40 -2.67 -15.55
CA ILE A 62 13.34 -1.61 -14.53
C ILE A 62 14.14 -1.97 -13.27
N PHE A 63 13.94 -3.18 -12.75
CA PHE A 63 14.49 -3.59 -11.45
C PHE A 63 15.76 -4.44 -11.52
N GLY A 64 16.13 -4.98 -12.67
CA GLY A 64 17.29 -5.84 -12.88
C GLY A 64 16.89 -7.21 -13.44
N PHE A 65 17.79 -7.88 -14.18
CA PHE A 65 17.46 -9.13 -14.91
C PHE A 65 17.41 -10.37 -14.00
N ASN A 66 18.48 -10.68 -13.30
CA ASN A 66 18.60 -11.91 -12.50
C ASN A 66 18.19 -11.71 -11.04
N LYS A 67 18.38 -10.49 -10.55
CA LYS A 67 18.04 -10.05 -9.19
C LYS A 67 17.73 -8.56 -9.20
N PRO A 68 17.04 -8.03 -8.17
CA PRO A 68 16.87 -6.59 -8.05
C PRO A 68 18.20 -5.86 -8.01
N ARG A 69 18.32 -4.72 -8.73
CA ARG A 69 19.52 -3.85 -8.68
C ARG A 69 19.76 -3.35 -7.25
N ASN A 70 18.69 -2.91 -6.58
CA ASN A 70 18.72 -2.75 -5.13
C ASN A 70 18.17 -4.04 -4.49
N PRO A 71 19.03 -4.87 -3.86
CA PRO A 71 18.60 -6.14 -3.31
C PRO A 71 17.75 -5.99 -2.03
N ILE A 72 17.78 -4.84 -1.37
CA ILE A 72 16.95 -4.56 -0.19
C ILE A 72 15.63 -3.96 -0.69
N LEU A 73 14.55 -4.72 -0.59
CA LEU A 73 13.22 -4.29 -1.02
C LEU A 73 12.53 -3.41 0.04
N GLY A 74 11.22 -3.17 -0.15
CA GLY A 74 10.39 -2.36 0.73
C GLY A 74 10.46 -0.87 0.39
N MET A 75 9.29 -0.23 0.43
CA MET A 75 9.13 1.21 0.12
C MET A 75 8.47 2.01 1.24
N VAL A 76 7.89 1.33 2.21
CA VAL A 76 7.28 2.01 3.37
C VAL A 76 8.29 2.07 4.50
N THR A 77 8.35 3.21 5.18
CA THR A 77 9.27 3.43 6.32
C THR A 77 8.55 4.20 7.39
N SER A 78 8.73 3.80 8.64
CA SER A 78 8.48 4.65 9.81
C SER A 78 9.62 4.48 10.79
N GLY A 79 10.05 5.58 11.42
CA GLY A 79 11.21 5.54 12.30
C GLY A 79 11.62 6.92 12.78
N VAL A 80 12.86 7.02 13.24
CA VAL A 80 13.43 8.23 13.83
C VAL A 80 14.61 8.69 12.98
N ILE A 81 14.71 9.99 12.70
CA ILE A 81 15.84 10.57 12.01
C ILE A 81 17.07 10.54 12.93
N GLU A 82 18.11 9.83 12.50
CA GLU A 82 19.36 9.68 13.25
C GLU A 82 20.42 10.69 12.82
N SER A 83 20.47 11.02 11.53
CA SER A 83 21.35 12.05 10.99
C SER A 83 20.78 12.66 9.72
N ILE A 84 21.25 13.85 9.38
CA ILE A 84 20.81 14.62 8.22
C ILE A 84 22.01 15.07 7.39
N GLY A 85 21.80 15.19 6.07
CA GLY A 85 22.77 15.82 5.18
C GLY A 85 22.83 17.34 5.37
N LYS A 86 23.91 17.97 4.94
CA LYS A 86 24.18 19.40 5.20
C LYS A 86 23.17 20.37 4.57
N ASP A 87 22.47 19.94 3.51
CA ASP A 87 21.51 20.76 2.77
C ASP A 87 20.06 20.49 3.21
N VAL A 88 19.84 19.58 4.20
CA VAL A 88 18.52 19.29 4.76
C VAL A 88 18.08 20.44 5.67
N SER A 89 16.86 20.93 5.44
CA SER A 89 16.29 22.06 6.16
C SER A 89 14.90 21.78 6.77
N SER A 90 14.23 20.74 6.30
CA SER A 90 12.83 20.44 6.66
C SER A 90 12.70 19.50 7.86
N PHE A 91 13.79 18.91 8.32
CA PHE A 91 13.79 17.90 9.40
C PHE A 91 14.97 18.07 10.33
N ASN A 92 14.81 17.60 11.58
CA ASN A 92 15.83 17.59 12.61
C ASN A 92 16.17 16.16 13.04
N ILE A 93 17.35 15.97 13.63
CA ILE A 93 17.73 14.73 14.31
C ILE A 93 16.77 14.51 15.48
N GLY A 94 16.25 13.29 15.60
CA GLY A 94 15.27 12.92 16.62
C GLY A 94 13.81 13.01 16.14
N ASP A 95 13.53 13.62 14.99
CA ASP A 95 12.17 13.67 14.44
C ASP A 95 11.65 12.25 14.17
N GLU A 96 10.45 11.96 14.69
CA GLU A 96 9.71 10.75 14.35
C GLU A 96 8.99 10.97 13.02
N VAL A 97 9.30 10.12 12.04
CA VAL A 97 8.82 10.28 10.66
C VAL A 97 8.21 9.00 10.10
N PHE A 98 7.38 9.17 9.09
CA PHE A 98 6.99 8.07 8.20
C PHE A 98 7.15 8.51 6.75
N ALA A 99 7.39 7.53 5.86
CA ALA A 99 7.74 7.81 4.48
C ALA A 99 7.23 6.75 3.51
N TYR A 100 7.14 7.15 2.24
CA TYR A 100 6.91 6.24 1.13
C TYR A 100 7.94 6.47 0.03
N GLY A 101 8.72 5.45 -0.26
CA GLY A 101 9.84 5.50 -1.21
C GLY A 101 9.40 5.56 -2.69
N SER A 102 8.27 6.20 -2.99
CA SER A 102 7.84 6.44 -4.37
C SER A 102 7.12 7.78 -4.44
N VAL A 103 7.57 8.66 -5.33
CA VAL A 103 6.92 9.93 -5.67
C VAL A 103 6.36 9.93 -7.08
N SER A 104 6.89 9.07 -7.94
CA SER A 104 6.42 8.87 -9.31
C SER A 104 6.80 7.47 -9.81
N PRO A 105 6.29 7.03 -10.96
CA PRO A 105 6.63 5.73 -11.55
C PRO A 105 8.12 5.50 -11.77
N THR A 106 8.87 6.56 -12.03
CA THR A 106 10.31 6.53 -12.32
C THR A 106 11.18 6.90 -11.13
N LYS A 107 10.63 7.60 -10.13
CA LYS A 107 11.33 7.98 -8.90
C LYS A 107 10.90 7.06 -7.75
N ARG A 108 11.61 5.94 -7.60
CA ARG A 108 11.37 4.94 -6.55
C ARG A 108 12.66 4.65 -5.81
N HIS A 109 12.58 4.55 -4.51
CA HIS A 109 13.65 4.17 -3.61
C HIS A 109 13.21 2.99 -2.76
N PHE A 110 13.90 1.86 -2.91
CA PHE A 110 13.73 0.67 -2.11
C PHE A 110 14.81 0.64 -1.03
N GLY A 111 14.56 -0.09 0.04
CA GLY A 111 15.57 -0.26 1.09
C GLY A 111 15.00 -0.32 2.50
N SER A 112 13.67 -0.33 2.67
CA SER A 112 13.08 -0.31 4.00
C SER A 112 13.08 -1.66 4.73
N TYR A 113 13.53 -2.75 4.08
CA TYR A 113 13.73 -4.03 4.76
C TYR A 113 15.10 -4.08 5.44
N ALA A 114 15.40 -3.09 6.26
CA ALA A 114 16.67 -2.91 6.95
C ALA A 114 16.51 -2.04 8.19
N GLU A 115 17.52 -2.00 9.06
CA GLU A 115 17.52 -1.13 10.24
C GLU A 115 17.60 0.36 9.89
N TYR A 116 18.16 0.72 8.72
CA TYR A 116 18.34 2.11 8.30
C TYR A 116 18.11 2.31 6.82
N ILE A 117 17.60 3.49 6.48
CA ILE A 117 17.43 3.95 5.09
C ILE A 117 17.78 5.44 4.98
N CYS A 118 18.41 5.84 3.87
CA CYS A 118 18.53 7.25 3.50
C CYS A 118 17.44 7.61 2.49
N LEU A 119 16.77 8.74 2.69
CA LEU A 119 15.77 9.27 1.75
C LEU A 119 15.98 10.76 1.54
N PRO A 120 15.81 11.28 0.31
CA PRO A 120 15.81 12.72 0.07
C PRO A 120 14.66 13.41 0.81
N GLU A 121 14.91 14.59 1.40
CA GLU A 121 13.91 15.32 2.21
C GLU A 121 12.68 15.77 1.42
N ASP A 122 12.82 15.97 0.10
CA ASP A 122 11.75 16.39 -0.80
C ASP A 122 10.80 15.25 -1.20
N TRP A 123 11.11 14.02 -0.81
CA TRP A 123 10.26 12.86 -1.11
C TRP A 123 9.01 12.81 -0.19
N ASN A 124 8.25 11.72 -0.29
CA ASN A 124 7.09 11.48 0.58
C ASN A 124 7.56 11.11 1.99
N ILE A 125 8.04 12.10 2.71
CA ILE A 125 8.41 12.05 4.13
C ILE A 125 7.60 13.10 4.87
N ALA A 126 7.13 12.77 6.07
CA ALA A 126 6.46 13.70 6.98
C ALA A 126 6.69 13.29 8.43
N ILE A 127 6.57 14.27 9.33
CA ILE A 127 6.50 14.01 10.77
C ILE A 127 5.33 13.08 11.06
N LYS A 128 5.60 12.05 11.84
CA LYS A 128 4.61 11.07 12.27
C LYS A 128 3.52 11.73 13.13
N PRO A 129 2.23 11.46 12.90
CA PRO A 129 1.18 11.84 13.82
C PRO A 129 1.47 11.37 15.24
N THR A 130 1.39 12.28 16.22
CA THR A 130 1.71 11.96 17.64
C THR A 130 0.76 10.94 18.25
N ASN A 131 -0.46 10.85 17.74
CA ASN A 131 -1.50 9.91 18.16
C ASN A 131 -1.46 8.56 17.46
N LYS A 132 -0.38 8.25 16.72
CA LYS A 132 -0.20 6.98 16.01
C LYS A 132 1.14 6.34 16.35
N SER A 133 1.17 5.00 16.43
CA SER A 133 2.41 4.24 16.57
C SER A 133 3.19 4.16 15.23
N PHE A 134 4.44 3.68 15.26
CA PHE A 134 5.24 3.46 14.06
C PHE A 134 4.61 2.41 13.14
N GLU A 135 4.01 1.37 13.71
CA GLU A 135 3.31 0.29 13.00
C GLU A 135 2.06 0.83 12.30
N GLU A 136 1.28 1.67 13.01
CA GLU A 136 0.06 2.28 12.46
C GLU A 136 0.38 3.18 11.27
N VAL A 137 1.40 4.04 11.37
CA VAL A 137 1.76 4.92 10.25
C VAL A 137 2.40 4.15 9.10
N ALA A 138 3.08 3.02 9.35
CA ALA A 138 3.57 2.14 8.28
C ALA A 138 2.42 1.44 7.53
N ALA A 139 1.21 1.37 8.10
CA ALA A 139 0.03 0.83 7.44
C ALA A 139 -0.70 1.83 6.52
N ILE A 140 -0.31 3.13 6.51
CA ILE A 140 -1.04 4.19 5.79
C ILE A 140 -0.59 4.35 4.33
N PRO A 141 0.72 4.51 4.00
CA PRO A 141 1.14 5.07 2.72
C PRO A 141 0.71 4.25 1.51
N TYR A 142 1.00 2.95 1.50
CA TYR A 142 0.73 2.10 0.34
C TYR A 142 -0.76 2.07 -0.02
N GLY A 143 -1.60 1.65 0.91
CA GLY A 143 -3.05 1.55 0.69
C GLY A 143 -3.69 2.91 0.47
N GLY A 144 -3.31 3.90 1.26
CA GLY A 144 -3.85 5.26 1.22
C GLY A 144 -3.56 6.00 -0.08
N LEU A 145 -2.30 5.99 -0.54
CA LEU A 145 -1.91 6.66 -1.79
C LEU A 145 -2.54 6.01 -3.01
N LEU A 146 -2.61 4.67 -3.05
CA LEU A 146 -3.25 3.96 -4.15
C LEU A 146 -4.77 4.16 -4.16
N ALA A 147 -5.42 4.16 -3.00
CA ALA A 147 -6.85 4.49 -2.89
C ALA A 147 -7.12 5.94 -3.32
N SER A 148 -6.29 6.90 -2.88
CA SER A 148 -6.39 8.31 -3.30
C SER A 148 -6.24 8.45 -4.81
N HIS A 149 -5.28 7.72 -5.43
CA HIS A 149 -5.10 7.72 -6.88
C HIS A 149 -6.34 7.19 -7.63
N LEU A 150 -6.98 6.12 -7.12
CA LEU A 150 -8.20 5.58 -7.73
C LEU A 150 -9.36 6.57 -7.59
N LEU A 151 -9.55 7.13 -6.40
CA LEU A 151 -10.64 8.06 -6.12
C LEU A 151 -10.47 9.42 -6.80
N LYS A 152 -9.24 9.87 -7.06
CA LYS A 152 -8.99 11.09 -7.86
C LYS A 152 -9.57 11.01 -9.28
N LYS A 153 -9.81 9.79 -9.82
CA LYS A 153 -10.45 9.57 -11.12
C LYS A 153 -11.98 9.66 -11.08
N THR A 154 -12.52 9.90 -9.90
CA THR A 154 -13.96 10.08 -9.62
C THR A 154 -14.29 11.53 -9.32
N SER A 155 -15.58 11.83 -9.36
CA SER A 155 -16.16 13.08 -8.84
C SER A 155 -17.33 12.67 -7.95
N ILE A 156 -16.99 12.07 -6.79
CA ILE A 156 -17.99 11.58 -5.85
C ILE A 156 -18.73 12.77 -5.24
N ASN A 157 -20.07 12.75 -5.35
CA ASN A 157 -20.96 13.63 -4.60
C ASN A 157 -21.63 12.86 -3.47
N SER A 158 -22.18 13.58 -2.51
CA SER A 158 -22.92 12.97 -1.41
C SER A 158 -24.05 12.09 -1.94
N GLY A 159 -24.17 10.87 -1.41
CA GLY A 159 -25.14 9.86 -1.82
C GLY A 159 -24.80 9.04 -3.07
N ASP A 160 -23.73 9.36 -3.78
CA ASP A 160 -23.30 8.54 -4.92
C ASP A 160 -23.01 7.10 -4.49
N LYS A 161 -23.56 6.12 -5.22
CA LYS A 161 -23.31 4.70 -4.95
C LYS A 161 -21.97 4.27 -5.51
N VAL A 162 -21.09 3.78 -4.63
CA VAL A 162 -19.73 3.31 -4.96
C VAL A 162 -19.57 1.86 -4.54
N LEU A 163 -19.20 1.00 -5.46
CA LEU A 163 -18.81 -0.38 -5.15
C LEU A 163 -17.29 -0.47 -5.06
N ILE A 164 -16.78 -1.08 -3.97
CA ILE A 164 -15.35 -1.32 -3.77
C ILE A 164 -15.10 -2.83 -3.80
N TYR A 165 -14.45 -3.32 -4.85
CA TYR A 165 -14.05 -4.70 -5.01
C TYR A 165 -12.69 -4.95 -4.39
N GLY A 166 -12.57 -5.96 -3.49
CA GLY A 166 -11.37 -6.19 -2.69
C GLY A 166 -11.29 -5.28 -1.46
N ALA A 167 -12.45 -5.00 -0.88
CA ALA A 167 -12.67 -4.03 0.18
C ALA A 167 -11.85 -4.27 1.46
N SER A 168 -11.48 -5.51 1.77
CA SER A 168 -10.74 -5.87 3.00
C SER A 168 -9.20 -5.81 2.86
N GLY A 169 -8.65 -5.54 1.67
CA GLY A 169 -7.21 -5.41 1.46
C GLY A 169 -6.68 -4.00 1.80
N SER A 170 -5.36 -3.77 1.72
CA SER A 170 -4.74 -2.46 2.05
C SER A 170 -5.38 -1.29 1.31
N ILE A 171 -5.58 -1.43 -0.01
CA ILE A 171 -6.18 -0.37 -0.84
C ILE A 171 -7.68 -0.24 -0.52
N GLY A 172 -8.39 -1.38 -0.41
CA GLY A 172 -9.83 -1.40 -0.18
C GLY A 172 -10.24 -0.77 1.14
N THR A 173 -9.52 -1.08 2.24
CA THR A 173 -9.81 -0.52 3.57
C THR A 173 -9.64 1.01 3.60
N MET A 174 -8.67 1.56 2.87
CA MET A 174 -8.52 3.01 2.72
C MET A 174 -9.55 3.60 1.75
N ALA A 175 -9.86 2.89 0.65
CA ALA A 175 -10.86 3.35 -0.31
C ALA A 175 -12.27 3.48 0.30
N ILE A 176 -12.67 2.57 1.20
CA ILE A 176 -13.93 2.68 1.96
C ILE A 176 -13.95 4.01 2.72
N GLN A 177 -12.95 4.26 3.54
CA GLN A 177 -12.89 5.41 4.42
C GLN A 177 -12.86 6.72 3.64
N LEU A 178 -12.00 6.81 2.61
CA LEU A 178 -11.92 8.00 1.77
C LEU A 178 -13.20 8.26 0.96
N ALA A 179 -13.87 7.21 0.46
CA ALA A 179 -15.15 7.34 -0.22
C ALA A 179 -16.26 7.80 0.75
N LYS A 180 -16.26 7.28 1.98
CA LYS A 180 -17.19 7.74 3.03
C LYS A 180 -16.96 9.20 3.41
N LEU A 181 -15.72 9.64 3.52
CA LEU A 181 -15.39 11.06 3.75
C LEU A 181 -15.87 11.98 2.60
N ALA A 182 -15.93 11.45 1.37
CA ALA A 182 -16.54 12.15 0.24
C ALA A 182 -18.07 12.07 0.19
N GLY A 183 -18.73 11.44 1.19
CA GLY A 183 -20.19 11.32 1.28
C GLY A 183 -20.80 10.17 0.47
N ALA A 184 -20.01 9.23 -0.03
CA ALA A 184 -20.52 8.10 -0.81
C ALA A 184 -21.38 7.14 0.01
N HIS A 185 -22.32 6.47 -0.67
CA HIS A 185 -22.93 5.23 -0.21
C HIS A 185 -22.09 4.05 -0.71
N VAL A 186 -21.38 3.38 0.22
CA VAL A 186 -20.36 2.39 -0.09
C VAL A 186 -20.89 0.97 0.01
N THR A 187 -20.79 0.21 -1.09
CA THR A 187 -20.97 -1.25 -1.12
C THR A 187 -19.60 -1.92 -1.20
N SER A 188 -19.26 -2.71 -0.18
CA SER A 188 -17.99 -3.45 -0.11
C SER A 188 -18.11 -4.88 -0.59
N VAL A 189 -17.17 -5.35 -1.41
CA VAL A 189 -17.06 -6.75 -1.83
C VAL A 189 -15.87 -7.40 -1.15
N CYS A 190 -16.17 -8.34 -0.25
CA CYS A 190 -15.17 -9.13 0.49
C CYS A 190 -15.73 -10.51 0.85
N SER A 191 -14.97 -11.39 1.50
CA SER A 191 -15.49 -12.62 2.09
C SER A 191 -16.18 -12.35 3.43
N SER A 192 -17.10 -13.23 3.83
CA SER A 192 -17.90 -13.07 5.07
C SER A 192 -17.07 -12.87 6.33
N ARG A 193 -15.90 -13.50 6.44
CA ARG A 193 -14.97 -13.31 7.57
C ARG A 193 -14.48 -11.87 7.77
N ASN A 194 -14.67 -10.99 6.77
CA ASN A 194 -14.23 -9.59 6.80
C ASN A 194 -15.38 -8.61 6.95
N PHE A 195 -16.62 -9.06 7.18
CA PHE A 195 -17.81 -8.20 7.25
C PHE A 195 -17.70 -7.17 8.36
N GLU A 196 -17.36 -7.60 9.57
CA GLU A 196 -17.21 -6.71 10.72
C GLU A 196 -16.14 -5.65 10.45
N LEU A 197 -15.01 -6.03 9.85
CA LEU A 197 -13.96 -5.09 9.48
C LEU A 197 -14.49 -4.01 8.53
N VAL A 198 -15.06 -4.40 7.38
CA VAL A 198 -15.47 -3.39 6.39
C VAL A 198 -16.65 -2.54 6.88
N LYS A 199 -17.52 -3.11 7.72
CA LYS A 199 -18.60 -2.39 8.39
C LYS A 199 -18.05 -1.33 9.36
N SER A 200 -17.06 -1.68 10.17
CA SER A 200 -16.42 -0.74 11.12
C SER A 200 -15.70 0.41 10.42
N LEU A 201 -15.32 0.24 9.13
CA LEU A 201 -14.73 1.28 8.30
C LEU A 201 -15.76 2.16 7.57
N GLY A 202 -17.07 1.88 7.76
CA GLY A 202 -18.14 2.69 7.23
C GLY A 202 -18.84 2.14 5.98
N SER A 203 -18.67 0.86 5.62
CA SER A 203 -19.44 0.25 4.54
C SER A 203 -20.93 0.23 4.88
N ASP A 204 -21.77 0.73 3.96
CA ASP A 204 -23.22 0.74 4.11
C ASP A 204 -23.83 -0.61 3.71
N GLU A 205 -23.25 -1.26 2.69
CA GLU A 205 -23.67 -2.56 2.19
C GLU A 205 -22.46 -3.48 1.95
N ILE A 206 -22.70 -4.80 2.06
CA ILE A 206 -21.61 -5.78 1.90
C ILE A 206 -22.09 -6.93 1.01
N ILE A 207 -21.27 -7.32 0.04
CA ILE A 207 -21.48 -8.48 -0.82
C ILE A 207 -20.38 -9.51 -0.55
N ASP A 208 -20.79 -10.72 -0.15
CA ASP A 208 -19.88 -11.86 -0.04
C ASP A 208 -19.59 -12.42 -1.42
N TYR A 209 -18.36 -12.28 -1.90
CA TYR A 209 -17.98 -12.80 -3.22
C TYR A 209 -17.91 -14.34 -3.25
N THR A 210 -17.94 -15.02 -2.09
CA THR A 210 -17.92 -16.48 -1.99
C THR A 210 -19.32 -17.10 -2.07
N ALA A 211 -20.37 -16.28 -1.88
CA ALA A 211 -21.75 -16.73 -1.92
C ALA A 211 -22.21 -17.04 -3.35
N LYS A 212 -22.94 -18.14 -3.55
CA LYS A 212 -23.47 -18.55 -4.87
C LYS A 212 -24.33 -17.47 -5.53
N ASN A 213 -25.08 -16.69 -4.74
CA ASN A 213 -25.96 -15.62 -5.19
C ASN A 213 -25.34 -14.22 -5.12
N ALA A 214 -24.01 -14.09 -4.98
CA ALA A 214 -23.34 -12.79 -4.84
C ALA A 214 -23.72 -11.79 -5.94
N ALA A 215 -23.82 -12.25 -7.17
CA ALA A 215 -24.12 -11.41 -8.32
C ALA A 215 -25.55 -10.82 -8.32
N SER A 216 -26.52 -11.49 -7.72
CA SER A 216 -27.91 -10.96 -7.61
C SER A 216 -28.02 -9.80 -6.61
N LYS A 217 -27.00 -9.61 -5.76
CA LYS A 217 -26.93 -8.48 -4.81
C LYS A 217 -26.34 -7.20 -5.42
N LEU A 218 -25.81 -7.27 -6.65
CA LEU A 218 -25.31 -6.08 -7.33
C LEU A 218 -26.48 -5.13 -7.64
N LYS A 219 -26.24 -3.85 -7.37
CA LYS A 219 -27.13 -2.72 -7.73
C LYS A 219 -26.50 -1.93 -8.88
N SER A 220 -27.06 -0.77 -9.22
CA SER A 220 -26.42 0.16 -10.14
C SER A 220 -25.53 1.13 -9.35
N TYR A 221 -24.28 1.30 -9.82
CA TYR A 221 -23.25 2.11 -9.16
C TYR A 221 -22.78 3.23 -10.09
N LYS A 222 -22.52 4.40 -9.53
CA LYS A 222 -21.86 5.49 -10.24
C LYS A 222 -20.37 5.19 -10.43
N TYR A 223 -19.76 4.56 -9.43
CA TYR A 223 -18.35 4.14 -9.49
C TYR A 223 -18.18 2.70 -9.02
N VAL A 224 -17.39 1.94 -9.76
CA VAL A 224 -16.89 0.64 -9.35
C VAL A 224 -15.38 0.74 -9.25
N ILE A 225 -14.86 0.66 -8.02
CA ILE A 225 -13.43 0.73 -7.69
C ILE A 225 -12.91 -0.70 -7.53
N ASP A 226 -12.02 -1.11 -8.42
CA ASP A 226 -11.36 -2.41 -8.38
C ASP A 226 -9.97 -2.29 -7.74
N ALA A 227 -9.88 -2.62 -6.45
CA ALA A 227 -8.66 -2.57 -5.66
C ALA A 227 -7.78 -3.83 -5.78
N VAL A 228 -8.19 -4.85 -6.57
CA VAL A 228 -7.42 -6.11 -6.75
C VAL A 228 -6.80 -6.26 -8.14
N GLY A 229 -7.28 -5.51 -9.12
CA GLY A 229 -6.78 -5.57 -10.49
C GLY A 229 -6.88 -6.95 -11.13
N ASN A 230 -6.03 -7.24 -12.10
CA ASN A 230 -6.04 -8.48 -12.87
C ASN A 230 -5.53 -9.71 -12.07
N SER A 231 -4.99 -9.50 -10.87
CA SER A 231 -4.50 -10.59 -10.01
C SER A 231 -5.58 -11.59 -9.61
N LYS A 232 -6.84 -11.17 -9.58
CA LYS A 232 -8.00 -12.03 -9.28
C LYS A 232 -9.15 -11.71 -10.24
N SER A 233 -9.59 -12.72 -10.97
CA SER A 233 -10.79 -12.66 -11.83
C SER A 233 -11.90 -13.52 -11.21
N SER A 234 -13.15 -13.06 -11.30
CA SER A 234 -14.33 -13.81 -10.90
C SER A 234 -15.54 -13.39 -11.74
N ASP A 235 -16.57 -14.21 -11.76
CA ASP A 235 -17.84 -13.87 -12.42
C ASP A 235 -18.47 -12.61 -11.80
N LEU A 236 -18.47 -12.51 -10.47
CA LEU A 236 -18.92 -11.31 -9.77
C LEU A 236 -18.18 -10.06 -10.23
N LYS A 237 -16.85 -10.14 -10.38
CA LYS A 237 -16.04 -9.01 -10.87
C LYS A 237 -16.42 -8.61 -12.29
N LYS A 238 -16.65 -9.59 -13.19
CA LYS A 238 -17.11 -9.30 -14.56
C LYS A 238 -18.49 -8.64 -14.57
N LYS A 239 -19.41 -9.12 -13.71
CA LYS A 239 -20.76 -8.55 -13.57
C LYS A 239 -20.72 -7.16 -12.91
N SER A 240 -19.83 -6.92 -11.96
CA SER A 240 -19.70 -5.59 -11.34
C SER A 240 -19.27 -4.51 -12.33
N LYS A 241 -18.46 -4.86 -13.35
CA LYS A 241 -18.12 -3.93 -14.46
C LYS A 241 -19.34 -3.50 -15.26
N LYS A 242 -20.39 -4.33 -15.32
CA LYS A 242 -21.64 -4.04 -16.02
C LYS A 242 -22.69 -3.41 -15.12
N ALA A 243 -22.47 -3.40 -13.81
CA ALA A 243 -23.39 -2.85 -12.82
C ALA A 243 -23.21 -1.34 -12.64
N LEU A 244 -22.96 -0.63 -13.74
CA LEU A 244 -22.75 0.82 -13.76
C LEU A 244 -24.03 1.54 -14.18
N THR A 245 -24.26 2.73 -13.63
CA THR A 245 -25.25 3.68 -14.18
C THR A 245 -24.82 4.16 -15.57
N GLN A 246 -25.70 4.84 -16.30
CA GLN A 246 -25.45 5.34 -17.67
C GLN A 246 -24.12 6.13 -17.80
N ASN A 247 -23.77 6.94 -16.80
CA ASN A 247 -22.54 7.72 -16.76
C ASN A 247 -21.54 7.18 -15.71
N GLY A 248 -21.69 5.91 -15.34
CA GLY A 248 -20.85 5.29 -14.33
C GLY A 248 -19.46 4.94 -14.87
N LYS A 249 -18.47 4.86 -13.96
CA LYS A 249 -17.08 4.56 -14.32
C LYS A 249 -16.57 3.34 -13.55
N TYR A 250 -15.91 2.42 -14.27
CA TYR A 250 -15.10 1.37 -13.68
C TYR A 250 -13.64 1.81 -13.62
N ILE A 251 -13.06 1.81 -12.42
CA ILE A 251 -11.70 2.28 -12.15
C ILE A 251 -10.93 1.15 -11.47
N SER A 252 -9.87 0.68 -12.09
CA SER A 252 -9.03 -0.41 -11.58
C SER A 252 -7.64 0.07 -11.26
N ILE A 253 -7.00 -0.57 -10.27
CA ILE A 253 -5.59 -0.33 -9.92
C ILE A 253 -4.64 -0.61 -11.10
N ASP A 254 -5.07 -1.43 -12.07
CA ASP A 254 -4.28 -1.72 -13.27
C ASP A 254 -4.47 -0.67 -14.39
N HIS A 255 -5.35 0.31 -14.22
CA HIS A 255 -5.55 1.35 -15.21
C HIS A 255 -4.53 2.47 -15.07
N GLY A 256 -3.41 2.31 -15.75
CA GLY A 256 -2.29 3.24 -15.73
C GLY A 256 -1.36 3.05 -14.54
N THR A 257 -0.34 3.90 -14.45
CA THR A 257 0.64 3.85 -13.37
C THR A 257 0.21 4.79 -12.24
N PRO A 258 0.10 4.30 -11.00
CA PRO A 258 -0.29 5.14 -9.88
C PRO A 258 0.69 6.29 -9.67
N LEU A 259 0.15 7.49 -9.52
CA LEU A 259 0.88 8.66 -9.03
C LEU A 259 0.70 8.75 -7.52
N THR A 260 1.79 9.04 -6.82
CA THR A 260 1.84 9.14 -5.36
C THR A 260 2.42 10.50 -4.95
N PRO A 261 1.74 11.61 -5.30
CA PRO A 261 2.27 12.95 -5.08
C PRO A 261 2.29 13.32 -3.60
N LYS A 262 3.18 14.24 -3.23
CA LYS A 262 3.42 14.66 -1.83
C LYS A 262 2.18 15.26 -1.17
N ASP A 263 1.36 16.00 -1.92
CA ASP A 263 0.09 16.54 -1.42
C ASP A 263 -0.89 15.46 -0.97
N ALA A 264 -1.03 14.37 -1.73
CA ALA A 264 -1.85 13.24 -1.33
C ALA A 264 -1.28 12.53 -0.10
N PHE A 265 0.04 12.40 0.02
CA PHE A 265 0.69 11.83 1.19
C PHE A 265 0.46 12.69 2.46
N LEU A 266 0.64 14.01 2.35
CA LEU A 266 0.38 14.94 3.45
C LEU A 266 -1.11 14.99 3.84
N ASN A 267 -2.03 14.88 2.88
CA ASN A 267 -3.45 14.78 3.18
C ASN A 267 -3.77 13.52 4.01
N LEU A 268 -3.17 12.37 3.67
CA LEU A 268 -3.33 11.14 4.47
C LEU A 268 -2.80 11.31 5.90
N LYS A 269 -1.68 12.00 6.08
CA LYS A 269 -1.16 12.38 7.40
C LYS A 269 -2.22 13.16 8.19
N THR A 270 -2.73 14.24 7.61
CA THR A 270 -3.74 15.09 8.26
C THR A 270 -5.01 14.30 8.61
N LEU A 271 -5.49 13.43 7.72
CA LEU A 271 -6.65 12.60 7.99
C LEU A 271 -6.40 11.59 9.13
N ALA A 272 -5.19 11.07 9.24
CA ALA A 272 -4.80 10.16 10.33
C ALA A 272 -4.68 10.91 11.68
N GLU A 273 -4.13 12.11 11.69
CA GLU A 273 -4.06 13.00 12.86
C GLU A 273 -5.46 13.34 13.38
N GLN A 274 -6.39 13.61 12.48
CA GLN A 274 -7.79 13.92 12.78
C GLN A 274 -8.66 12.67 13.07
N GLU A 275 -8.05 11.49 13.11
CA GLU A 275 -8.73 10.19 13.29
C GLU A 275 -9.85 9.90 12.25
N LYS A 276 -9.81 10.61 11.12
CA LYS A 276 -10.75 10.41 10.01
C LYS A 276 -10.46 9.17 9.18
N ILE A 277 -9.23 8.64 9.26
CA ILE A 277 -8.85 7.34 8.71
C ILE A 277 -8.17 6.49 9.79
N LYS A 278 -8.46 5.20 9.77
CA LYS A 278 -7.88 4.20 10.67
C LYS A 278 -7.01 3.25 9.86
N PRO A 279 -5.71 3.14 10.16
CA PRO A 279 -4.86 2.12 9.56
C PRO A 279 -5.35 0.73 10.01
N VAL A 280 -5.39 -0.22 9.06
CA VAL A 280 -5.77 -1.60 9.36
C VAL A 280 -4.53 -2.48 9.29
N ILE A 281 -4.15 -3.05 10.41
CA ILE A 281 -3.04 -4.00 10.54
C ILE A 281 -3.63 -5.40 10.71
N ASP A 282 -3.20 -6.34 9.89
CA ASP A 282 -3.62 -7.75 9.95
C ASP A 282 -2.69 -8.58 10.84
N SER A 283 -1.39 -8.40 10.64
CA SER A 283 -0.35 -9.12 11.38
C SER A 283 0.94 -8.31 11.44
N ILE A 284 1.73 -8.58 12.47
CA ILE A 284 3.04 -7.98 12.70
C ILE A 284 4.05 -9.12 12.79
N TYR A 285 5.19 -8.98 12.12
CA TYR A 285 6.31 -9.91 12.14
C TYR A 285 7.60 -9.15 12.49
N PRO A 286 8.56 -9.75 13.17
CA PRO A 286 9.90 -9.20 13.28
C PRO A 286 10.65 -9.26 11.93
N LEU A 287 11.71 -8.47 11.78
CA LEU A 287 12.52 -8.42 10.55
C LEU A 287 13.02 -9.81 10.14
N GLU A 288 13.41 -10.62 11.10
CA GLU A 288 13.93 -11.98 10.92
C GLU A 288 12.89 -12.92 10.27
N GLU A 289 11.60 -12.65 10.44
CA GLU A 289 10.50 -13.43 9.86
C GLU A 289 9.98 -12.88 8.53
N MET A 290 10.76 -12.06 7.85
CA MET A 290 10.39 -11.43 6.55
C MET A 290 9.92 -12.47 5.52
N THR A 291 10.55 -13.63 5.47
CA THR A 291 10.18 -14.72 4.56
C THR A 291 8.74 -15.19 4.81
N GLU A 292 8.37 -15.39 6.08
CA GLU A 292 7.01 -15.82 6.45
C GLU A 292 5.97 -14.72 6.18
N ALA A 293 6.32 -13.46 6.46
CA ALA A 293 5.46 -12.32 6.13
C ALA A 293 5.18 -12.24 4.59
N HIS A 294 6.21 -12.45 3.76
CA HIS A 294 6.03 -12.51 2.31
C HIS A 294 5.15 -13.67 1.87
N LYS A 295 5.36 -14.88 2.40
CA LYS A 295 4.49 -16.05 2.15
C LYS A 295 3.05 -15.76 2.55
N TYR A 296 2.85 -15.12 3.70
CA TYR A 296 1.52 -14.76 4.17
C TYR A 296 0.82 -13.79 3.19
N VAL A 297 1.49 -12.73 2.78
CA VAL A 297 0.95 -11.77 1.79
C VAL A 297 0.67 -12.44 0.43
N GLU A 298 1.52 -13.37 0.01
CA GLU A 298 1.41 -14.09 -1.25
C GLU A 298 0.18 -15.01 -1.33
N ARG A 299 -0.30 -15.54 -0.20
CA ARG A 299 -1.57 -16.28 -0.11
C ARG A 299 -2.78 -15.42 -0.51
N GLY A 300 -2.64 -14.09 -0.48
CA GLY A 300 -3.64 -13.15 -1.00
C GLY A 300 -4.91 -13.03 -0.16
N HIS A 301 -4.84 -13.31 1.13
CA HIS A 301 -5.98 -13.29 2.05
C HIS A 301 -5.82 -12.33 3.23
N LYS A 302 -4.79 -11.48 3.21
CA LYS A 302 -4.55 -10.51 4.28
C LYS A 302 -5.66 -9.45 4.38
N ARG A 303 -5.88 -8.96 5.60
CA ARG A 303 -6.81 -7.87 5.95
C ARG A 303 -6.03 -6.58 6.21
N GLY A 304 -6.19 -5.56 5.37
CA GLY A 304 -5.36 -4.36 5.49
C GLY A 304 -3.88 -4.64 5.21
N ASN A 305 -3.00 -4.39 6.17
CA ASN A 305 -1.54 -4.36 6.00
C ASN A 305 -0.84 -5.41 6.86
N VAL A 306 0.31 -5.88 6.38
CA VAL A 306 1.26 -6.72 7.12
C VAL A 306 2.46 -5.85 7.46
N ILE A 307 2.78 -5.75 8.73
CA ILE A 307 3.82 -4.85 9.24
C ILE A 307 5.03 -5.68 9.69
N ILE A 308 6.20 -5.11 9.50
CA ILE A 308 7.47 -5.64 10.01
C ILE A 308 8.01 -4.65 11.04
N THR A 309 8.31 -5.12 12.23
CA THR A 309 9.03 -4.36 13.27
C THR A 309 10.53 -4.60 13.17
N ILE A 310 11.31 -3.57 13.48
CA ILE A 310 12.77 -3.55 13.36
C ILE A 310 13.41 -3.01 14.62
#